data_9455dbf4084908b3e1ac633e444debb9
#
_entry.id   9455dbf4084908b3e1ac633e444debb9
#
_cell.length_a   1.000
_cell.length_b   1.000
_cell.length_c   1.000
_cell.angle_alpha   90.00
_cell.angle_beta   90.00
_cell.angle_gamma   90.00
#
_symmetry.space_group_name_H-M   'P 1'
#
loop_
_entity.id
_entity.type
_entity.pdbx_description
1 polymer ?
#
loop_
_entity_poly.entity_id
_entity_poly.type
_entity_poly.pdbx_seq_one_letter_code
_entity_poly.pdbx_strand_id
1 'polypeptide(L)'
;MEVCSYFHLQAVGAKHSGDIRSIPNKKGTAEYIELDLKELDRIDAKYVAFTCNAYSNGSISPNLVVGWMNSAYPMKISEKNGVAYDPSCVQHQVRVAENLMKGLVCGVLKVKEREIVWLEIPFGGQTILSMNAQTIEKYLDKLEAKTTIGELLAVKAEAQRLELMDTPEADEVYTYE
;
A
#
# COMPACT_ATOMS: atom_id res chain seq x y z
N MET A 1 -12.33 10.72 -10.98
CA MET A 1 -11.68 10.22 -9.77
C MET A 1 -12.63 10.45 -8.61
N GLU A 2 -12.94 9.42 -7.84
CA GLU A 2 -13.71 9.51 -6.61
C GLU A 2 -12.77 9.34 -5.41
N VAL A 3 -13.15 9.90 -4.27
CA VAL A 3 -12.35 9.82 -3.04
C VAL A 3 -13.22 9.23 -1.93
N CYS A 4 -12.74 8.16 -1.29
CA CYS A 4 -13.29 7.61 -0.07
C CYS A 4 -12.34 7.95 1.08
N SER A 5 -12.83 8.62 2.11
CA SER A 5 -11.99 9.14 3.19
C SER A 5 -12.81 9.35 4.47
N TYR A 6 -12.19 9.75 5.54
CA TYR A 6 -12.87 10.07 6.79
C TYR A 6 -13.88 11.24 6.67
N PHE A 7 -13.80 12.08 5.65
CA PHE A 7 -14.82 13.10 5.33
C PHE A 7 -15.91 12.59 4.41
N HIS A 8 -15.58 11.62 3.56
CA HIS A 8 -16.47 11.07 2.55
C HIS A 8 -16.44 9.55 2.67
N LEU A 9 -17.26 9.05 3.59
CA LEU A 9 -17.20 7.66 4.04
C LEU A 9 -17.58 6.63 2.98
N GLN A 10 -18.19 7.05 1.87
CA GLN A 10 -18.64 6.15 0.81
C GLN A 10 -18.30 6.71 -0.56
N ALA A 11 -17.78 5.84 -1.41
CA ALA A 11 -17.63 6.02 -2.84
C ALA A 11 -18.10 4.74 -3.54
N VAL A 12 -18.22 4.77 -4.86
CA VAL A 12 -18.60 3.56 -5.59
C VAL A 12 -17.56 2.47 -5.38
N GLY A 13 -18.00 1.34 -4.82
CA GLY A 13 -17.12 0.21 -4.52
C GLY A 13 -16.16 0.42 -3.34
N ALA A 14 -16.31 1.49 -2.55
CA ALA A 14 -15.46 1.71 -1.39
C ALA A 14 -16.23 2.30 -0.20
N LYS A 15 -15.91 1.83 1.02
CA LYS A 15 -16.49 2.32 2.27
C LYS A 15 -15.42 2.46 3.32
N HIS A 16 -15.30 3.66 3.92
CA HIS A 16 -14.37 3.97 4.99
C HIS A 16 -15.02 3.80 6.36
N SER A 17 -14.26 3.31 7.35
CA SER A 17 -14.73 3.11 8.73
C SER A 17 -15.04 4.40 9.50
N GLY A 18 -14.56 5.53 9.01
CA GLY A 18 -14.54 6.78 9.76
C GLY A 18 -13.21 6.98 10.50
N ASP A 19 -13.05 8.18 11.07
CA ASP A 19 -11.85 8.60 11.81
C ASP A 19 -11.87 8.05 13.25
N ILE A 20 -10.84 7.34 13.64
CA ILE A 20 -10.70 6.76 14.98
C ILE A 20 -9.91 7.72 15.86
N ARG A 21 -10.62 8.42 16.75
CA ARG A 21 -10.05 9.44 17.63
C ARG A 21 -9.56 8.92 18.97
N SER A 22 -9.93 7.71 19.34
CA SER A 22 -9.51 7.09 20.60
C SER A 22 -9.34 5.60 20.44
N ILE A 23 -8.31 5.04 21.09
CA ILE A 23 -8.04 3.61 21.09
C ILE A 23 -8.54 3.03 22.41
N PRO A 24 -9.78 2.51 22.48
CA PRO A 24 -10.31 1.96 23.74
C PRO A 24 -9.75 0.58 24.09
N ASN A 25 -9.11 -0.11 23.16
CA ASN A 25 -8.62 -1.47 23.35
C ASN A 25 -7.16 -1.64 22.91
N LYS A 26 -6.38 -2.32 23.77
CA LYS A 26 -5.00 -2.75 23.47
C LYS A 26 -4.91 -3.84 22.37
N LYS A 27 -6.04 -4.31 21.84
CA LYS A 27 -6.11 -5.36 20.82
C LYS A 27 -6.56 -4.74 19.50
N GLY A 28 -5.63 -4.53 18.60
CA GLY A 28 -5.86 -4.34 17.17
C GLY A 28 -6.98 -3.37 16.79
N THR A 29 -6.78 -2.07 17.01
CA THR A 29 -7.69 -1.03 16.49
C THR A 29 -7.12 -0.49 15.21
N ALA A 30 -7.92 -0.45 14.16
CA ALA A 30 -7.52 0.07 12.86
C ALA A 30 -8.65 0.88 12.21
N GLU A 31 -8.30 1.89 11.45
CA GLU A 31 -9.17 2.39 10.39
C GLU A 31 -9.13 1.41 9.23
N TYR A 32 -10.25 1.26 8.52
CA TYR A 32 -10.27 0.37 7.39
C TYR A 32 -11.09 0.95 6.24
N ILE A 33 -10.78 0.46 5.05
CA ILE A 33 -11.54 0.70 3.84
C ILE A 33 -11.98 -0.65 3.30
N GLU A 34 -13.29 -0.85 3.21
CA GLU A 34 -13.89 -2.00 2.56
C GLU A 34 -14.00 -1.71 1.06
N LEU A 35 -13.52 -2.65 0.24
CA LEU A 35 -13.60 -2.55 -1.21
C LEU A 35 -14.53 -3.64 -1.76
N ASP A 36 -15.52 -3.23 -2.54
CA ASP A 36 -16.32 -4.13 -3.36
C ASP A 36 -15.73 -4.20 -4.77
N LEU A 37 -14.97 -5.26 -5.02
CA LEU A 37 -14.26 -5.44 -6.28
C LEU A 37 -15.22 -5.62 -7.47
N LYS A 38 -16.45 -6.13 -7.25
CA LYS A 38 -17.45 -6.26 -8.31
C LYS A 38 -17.99 -4.89 -8.73
N GLU A 39 -18.24 -4.02 -7.77
CA GLU A 39 -18.68 -2.66 -8.05
C GLU A 39 -17.57 -1.86 -8.74
N LEU A 40 -16.30 -2.04 -8.33
CA LEU A 40 -15.16 -1.42 -8.98
C LEU A 40 -15.01 -1.90 -10.44
N ASP A 41 -15.21 -3.18 -10.71
CA ASP A 41 -15.24 -3.71 -12.08
C ASP A 41 -16.39 -3.12 -12.88
N ARG A 42 -17.59 -3.00 -12.29
CA ARG A 42 -18.78 -2.46 -12.95
C ARG A 42 -18.59 -1.03 -13.47
N ILE A 43 -17.82 -0.22 -12.76
CA ILE A 43 -17.48 1.15 -13.16
C ILE A 43 -16.20 1.25 -13.98
N ASP A 44 -15.61 0.12 -14.38
CA ASP A 44 -14.33 0.03 -15.09
C ASP A 44 -13.20 0.81 -14.38
N ALA A 45 -13.16 0.73 -13.05
CA ALA A 45 -12.08 1.31 -12.28
C ALA A 45 -10.77 0.58 -12.60
N LYS A 46 -9.77 1.33 -13.02
CA LYS A 46 -8.44 0.75 -13.31
C LYS A 46 -7.64 0.56 -12.03
N TYR A 47 -7.64 1.56 -11.15
CA TYR A 47 -6.79 1.64 -9.98
C TYR A 47 -7.55 2.12 -8.75
N VAL A 48 -7.16 1.60 -7.58
CA VAL A 48 -7.49 2.18 -6.28
C VAL A 48 -6.18 2.56 -5.60
N ALA A 49 -5.94 3.85 -5.37
CA ALA A 49 -4.76 4.31 -4.65
C ALA A 49 -5.06 4.42 -3.15
N PHE A 50 -4.20 3.82 -2.34
CA PHE A 50 -4.25 3.90 -0.88
C PHE A 50 -3.32 4.99 -0.40
N THR A 51 -3.88 5.95 0.34
CA THR A 51 -3.10 7.08 0.86
C THR A 51 -3.33 7.24 2.35
N CYS A 52 -2.32 7.68 3.07
CA CYS A 52 -2.44 8.09 4.45
C CYS A 52 -1.84 9.48 4.66
N ASN A 53 -2.44 10.22 5.59
CA ASN A 53 -1.99 11.53 5.99
C ASN A 53 -1.83 11.59 7.50
N ALA A 54 -0.76 12.25 7.95
CA ALA A 54 -0.63 12.58 9.36
C ALA A 54 -1.63 13.67 9.74
N TYR A 55 -2.25 13.52 10.92
CA TYR A 55 -3.15 14.51 11.45
C TYR A 55 -2.39 15.80 11.83
N SER A 56 -2.97 16.94 11.49
CA SER A 56 -2.44 18.30 11.74
C SER A 56 -0.99 18.51 11.24
N ASN A 57 -0.06 18.89 12.08
CA ASN A 57 1.34 19.16 11.72
C ASN A 57 2.30 17.99 12.03
N GLY A 58 1.74 16.82 12.35
CA GLY A 58 2.53 15.62 12.61
C GLY A 58 3.18 15.04 11.35
N SER A 59 4.02 14.05 11.55
CA SER A 59 4.52 13.15 10.52
C SER A 59 3.85 11.78 10.62
N ILE A 60 3.92 11.00 9.55
CA ILE A 60 3.45 9.62 9.55
C ILE A 60 4.29 8.82 10.53
N SER A 61 3.62 8.11 11.44
CA SER A 61 4.29 7.29 12.44
C SER A 61 5.05 6.13 11.80
N PRO A 62 6.29 5.84 12.20
CA PRO A 62 7.03 4.65 11.75
C PRO A 62 6.40 3.33 12.25
N ASN A 63 5.39 3.41 13.11
CA ASN A 63 4.63 2.26 13.57
C ASN A 63 3.34 2.01 12.77
N LEU A 64 3.08 2.82 11.74
CA LEU A 64 1.94 2.59 10.87
C LEU A 64 2.13 1.28 10.10
N VAL A 65 1.14 0.42 10.20
CA VAL A 65 1.07 -0.83 9.44
C VAL A 65 -0.17 -0.77 8.56
N VAL A 66 0.00 -1.05 7.29
CA VAL A 66 -1.09 -1.22 6.33
C VAL A 66 -1.25 -2.71 6.06
N GLY A 67 -2.46 -3.21 6.22
CA GLY A 67 -2.75 -4.63 6.04
C GLY A 67 -3.93 -4.87 5.11
N TRP A 68 -3.96 -6.05 4.50
CA TRP A 68 -5.04 -6.50 3.63
C TRP A 68 -5.60 -7.83 4.12
N MET A 69 -6.90 -7.91 4.12
CA MET A 69 -7.61 -9.13 4.53
C MET A 69 -8.89 -9.31 3.72
N ASN A 70 -9.37 -10.55 3.65
CA ASN A 70 -10.65 -10.84 3.04
C ASN A 70 -11.78 -10.41 3.99
N SER A 71 -12.78 -9.69 3.49
CA SER A 71 -13.94 -9.21 4.24
C SER A 71 -14.93 -10.31 4.68
N ALA A 72 -14.65 -11.58 4.37
CA ALA A 72 -15.46 -12.71 4.86
C ALA A 72 -15.47 -12.82 6.40
N TYR A 73 -14.53 -12.16 7.07
CA TYR A 73 -14.49 -12.08 8.53
C TYR A 73 -15.32 -10.89 9.01
N PRO A 74 -16.30 -11.11 9.90
CA PRO A 74 -17.13 -10.03 10.39
C PRO A 74 -16.32 -9.05 11.22
N MET A 75 -16.05 -7.89 10.64
CA MET A 75 -15.48 -6.77 11.38
C MET A 75 -16.61 -6.03 12.09
N LYS A 76 -16.55 -5.96 13.40
CA LYS A 76 -17.48 -5.13 14.17
C LYS A 76 -17.02 -3.69 14.13
N ILE A 77 -17.69 -2.92 13.29
CA ILE A 77 -17.43 -1.50 13.16
C ILE A 77 -18.23 -0.77 14.21
N SER A 78 -17.55 0.02 14.99
CA SER A 78 -18.17 1.02 15.86
C SER A 78 -17.48 2.35 15.62
N GLU A 79 -18.19 3.32 15.11
CA GLU A 79 -17.69 4.70 14.92
C GLU A 79 -17.11 5.31 16.20
N LYS A 80 -17.59 4.85 17.36
CA LYS A 80 -17.12 5.31 18.67
C LYS A 80 -15.88 4.57 19.19
N ASN A 81 -15.69 3.31 18.81
CA ASN A 81 -14.73 2.42 19.46
C ASN A 81 -13.65 1.89 18.51
N GLY A 82 -13.62 2.41 17.28
CA GLY A 82 -12.76 1.87 16.25
C GLY A 82 -13.20 0.50 15.74
N VAL A 83 -12.45 -0.03 14.80
CA VAL A 83 -12.70 -1.35 14.25
C VAL A 83 -11.95 -2.38 15.07
N ALA A 84 -12.68 -3.25 15.74
CA ALA A 84 -12.08 -4.44 16.32
C ALA A 84 -11.96 -5.50 15.22
N TYR A 85 -10.75 -5.90 14.90
CA TYR A 85 -10.44 -6.99 13.99
C TYR A 85 -9.54 -8.01 14.67
N ASP A 86 -9.53 -9.22 14.15
CA ASP A 86 -8.58 -10.23 14.58
C ASP A 86 -7.30 -10.10 13.72
N PRO A 87 -6.14 -9.73 14.31
CA PRO A 87 -4.90 -9.60 13.57
C PRO A 87 -4.47 -10.86 12.83
N SER A 88 -4.90 -12.05 13.29
CA SER A 88 -4.62 -13.32 12.62
C SER A 88 -5.32 -13.47 11.27
N CYS A 89 -6.37 -12.67 11.02
CA CYS A 89 -7.08 -12.64 9.73
C CYS A 89 -6.39 -11.78 8.66
N VAL A 90 -5.41 -10.97 9.05
CA VAL A 90 -4.64 -10.14 8.10
C VAL A 90 -3.73 -11.05 7.28
N GLN A 91 -3.98 -11.12 5.98
CA GLN A 91 -3.25 -12.00 5.07
C GLN A 91 -1.89 -11.44 4.66
N HIS A 92 -1.84 -10.13 4.44
CA HIS A 92 -0.64 -9.41 4.06
C HIS A 92 -0.56 -8.11 4.82
N GLN A 93 0.63 -7.73 5.25
CA GLN A 93 0.85 -6.45 5.90
C GLN A 93 2.22 -5.88 5.57
N VAL A 94 2.30 -4.56 5.48
CA VAL A 94 3.54 -3.82 5.28
C VAL A 94 3.65 -2.76 6.37
N ARG A 95 4.79 -2.69 7.02
CA ARG A 95 5.12 -1.59 7.93
C ARG A 95 5.69 -0.44 7.11
N VAL A 96 5.11 0.73 7.27
CA VAL A 96 5.61 1.95 6.63
C VAL A 96 6.99 2.26 7.17
N ALA A 97 7.96 2.53 6.27
CA ALA A 97 9.29 2.95 6.66
C ALA A 97 9.25 4.29 7.41
N GLU A 98 10.25 4.54 8.25
CA GLU A 98 10.38 5.80 8.95
C GLU A 98 10.55 6.94 7.95
N ASN A 99 9.61 7.87 7.96
CA ASN A 99 9.70 9.08 7.16
C ASN A 99 9.12 10.27 7.94
N LEU A 100 9.64 11.46 7.64
CA LEU A 100 9.19 12.71 8.25
C LEU A 100 8.08 13.38 7.42
N MET A 101 7.48 12.67 6.47
CA MET A 101 6.52 13.22 5.53
C MET A 101 5.12 13.30 6.14
N LYS A 102 4.34 14.26 5.67
CA LYS A 102 2.95 14.48 6.11
C LYS A 102 1.95 13.58 5.41
N GLY A 103 2.28 13.10 4.23
CA GLY A 103 1.43 12.23 3.43
C GLY A 103 2.22 11.18 2.68
N LEU A 104 1.59 10.04 2.46
CA LEU A 104 2.15 8.89 1.78
C LEU A 104 1.11 8.24 0.89
N VAL A 105 1.49 7.97 -0.37
CA VAL A 105 0.79 6.98 -1.18
C VAL A 105 1.36 5.63 -0.82
N CYS A 106 0.61 4.84 -0.06
CA CYS A 106 1.05 3.54 0.42
C CYS A 106 1.20 2.55 -0.72
N GLY A 107 0.21 2.49 -1.59
CA GLY A 107 0.19 1.55 -2.69
C GLY A 107 -1.01 1.75 -3.61
N VAL A 108 -1.09 0.91 -4.62
CA VAL A 108 -2.15 0.91 -5.62
C VAL A 108 -2.66 -0.51 -5.82
N LEU A 109 -3.97 -0.69 -5.79
CA LEU A 109 -4.62 -1.90 -6.30
C LEU A 109 -4.87 -1.72 -7.80
N LYS A 110 -4.29 -2.59 -8.63
CA LYS A 110 -4.69 -2.81 -10.02
C LYS A 110 -5.96 -3.64 -10.01
N VAL A 111 -7.10 -3.02 -10.32
CA VAL A 111 -8.41 -3.64 -10.06
C VAL A 111 -8.63 -4.91 -10.88
N LYS A 112 -8.29 -4.90 -12.17
CA LYS A 112 -8.47 -6.05 -13.07
C LYS A 112 -7.57 -7.23 -12.72
N GLU A 113 -6.30 -6.92 -12.42
CA GLU A 113 -5.27 -7.90 -12.09
C GLU A 113 -5.41 -8.44 -10.67
N ARG A 114 -6.16 -7.76 -9.79
CA ARG A 114 -6.26 -8.09 -8.35
C ARG A 114 -4.91 -8.05 -7.66
N GLU A 115 -4.04 -7.19 -8.14
CA GLU A 115 -2.68 -7.03 -7.65
C GLU A 115 -2.53 -5.74 -6.87
N ILE A 116 -1.88 -5.82 -5.71
CA ILE A 116 -1.51 -4.64 -4.91
C ILE A 116 -0.02 -4.38 -5.12
N VAL A 117 0.28 -3.18 -5.62
CA VAL A 117 1.66 -2.70 -5.78
C VAL A 117 1.96 -1.73 -4.65
N TRP A 118 2.97 -2.03 -3.84
CA TRP A 118 3.44 -1.15 -2.78
C TRP A 118 4.33 -0.07 -3.36
N LEU A 119 4.08 1.21 -3.05
CA LEU A 119 4.75 2.34 -3.67
C LEU A 119 5.60 3.17 -2.70
N GLU A 120 5.07 3.44 -1.53
CA GLU A 120 5.69 4.27 -0.49
C GLU A 120 6.16 5.66 -0.99
N ILE A 121 5.29 6.34 -1.76
CA ILE A 121 5.60 7.64 -2.37
C ILE A 121 5.18 8.76 -1.44
N PRO A 122 6.13 9.56 -0.91
CA PRO A 122 5.80 10.69 -0.07
C PRO A 122 5.19 11.85 -0.86
N PHE A 123 4.26 12.58 -0.25
CA PHE A 123 3.71 13.81 -0.80
C PHE A 123 3.46 14.88 0.27
N GLY A 124 3.43 16.15 -0.15
CA GLY A 124 3.00 17.26 0.71
C GLY A 124 1.46 17.28 0.83
N GLY A 125 0.94 17.56 2.02
CA GLY A 125 -0.42 17.32 2.50
C GLY A 125 -1.63 17.79 1.67
N GLN A 126 -1.46 18.39 0.48
CA GLN A 126 -2.58 18.76 -0.42
C GLN A 126 -2.56 18.00 -1.76
N THR A 127 -1.63 17.12 -1.98
CA THR A 127 -1.34 16.53 -3.29
C THR A 127 -2.27 15.38 -3.68
N ILE A 128 -3.13 14.88 -2.79
CA ILE A 128 -4.10 13.82 -3.10
C ILE A 128 -5.03 14.22 -4.25
N LEU A 129 -5.41 15.50 -4.31
CA LEU A 129 -6.29 16.01 -5.35
C LEU A 129 -5.65 16.05 -6.75
N SER A 130 -4.31 15.97 -6.83
CA SER A 130 -3.58 15.93 -8.09
C SER A 130 -3.27 14.52 -8.59
N MET A 131 -3.58 13.48 -7.79
CA MET A 131 -3.44 12.10 -8.23
C MET A 131 -4.53 11.75 -9.24
N ASN A 132 -4.12 11.43 -10.44
CA ASN A 132 -4.98 10.93 -11.51
C ASN A 132 -4.39 9.64 -12.09
N ALA A 133 -5.15 8.98 -12.97
CA ALA A 133 -4.70 7.72 -13.60
C ALA A 133 -3.33 7.85 -14.27
N GLN A 134 -3.07 8.95 -14.98
CA GLN A 134 -1.79 9.17 -15.64
C GLN A 134 -0.62 9.31 -14.67
N THR A 135 -0.85 9.92 -13.50
CA THR A 135 0.17 10.03 -12.45
C THR A 135 0.48 8.65 -11.86
N ILE A 136 -0.56 7.84 -11.64
CA ILE A 136 -0.41 6.46 -11.16
C ILE A 136 0.34 5.61 -12.19
N GLU A 137 -0.04 5.69 -13.46
CA GLU A 137 0.63 4.97 -14.55
C GLU A 137 2.12 5.33 -14.62
N LYS A 138 2.47 6.61 -14.55
CA LYS A 138 3.88 7.05 -14.51
C LYS A 138 4.67 6.49 -13.30
N TYR A 139 4.02 6.31 -12.16
CA TYR A 139 4.68 5.69 -11.01
C TYR A 139 4.86 4.18 -11.20
N LEU A 140 3.86 3.50 -11.77
CA LEU A 140 3.95 2.08 -12.09
C LEU A 140 5.03 1.83 -13.16
N ASP A 141 5.05 2.62 -14.23
CA ASP A 141 6.09 2.54 -15.27
C ASP A 141 7.49 2.71 -14.69
N LYS A 142 7.66 3.67 -13.76
CA LYS A 142 8.95 3.86 -13.08
C LYS A 142 9.35 2.66 -12.21
N LEU A 143 8.39 1.95 -11.62
CA LEU A 143 8.67 0.75 -10.84
C LEU A 143 9.05 -0.41 -11.76
N GLU A 144 8.36 -0.58 -12.87
CA GLU A 144 8.66 -1.61 -13.87
C GLU A 144 10.02 -1.35 -14.55
N ALA A 145 10.41 -0.09 -14.69
CA ALA A 145 11.72 0.32 -15.22
C ALA A 145 12.87 0.20 -14.20
N LYS A 146 12.61 -0.16 -12.95
CA LYS A 146 13.67 -0.41 -11.98
C LYS A 146 14.45 -1.65 -12.39
N THR A 147 15.74 -1.47 -12.55
CA THR A 147 16.67 -2.58 -12.75
C THR A 147 16.56 -3.58 -11.59
N THR A 148 16.35 -4.82 -11.90
CA THR A 148 16.35 -5.90 -10.92
C THR A 148 17.76 -6.14 -10.38
N ILE A 149 17.87 -6.77 -9.21
CA ILE A 149 19.18 -7.18 -8.66
C ILE A 149 19.89 -8.12 -9.65
N GLY A 150 19.14 -9.02 -10.31
CA GLY A 150 19.69 -9.92 -11.32
C GLY A 150 20.31 -9.17 -12.49
N GLU A 151 19.66 -8.11 -13.00
CA GLU A 151 20.20 -7.26 -14.08
C GLU A 151 21.44 -6.48 -13.61
N LEU A 152 21.47 -5.99 -12.37
CA LEU A 152 22.65 -5.34 -11.80
C LEU A 152 23.83 -6.32 -11.64
N LEU A 153 23.58 -7.55 -11.24
CA LEU A 153 24.59 -8.60 -11.16
C LEU A 153 25.10 -8.97 -12.55
N ALA A 154 24.24 -9.02 -13.57
CA ALA A 154 24.65 -9.26 -14.94
C ALA A 154 25.59 -8.15 -15.45
N VAL A 155 25.24 -6.87 -15.20
CA VAL A 155 26.11 -5.74 -15.56
C VAL A 155 27.45 -5.79 -14.81
N LYS A 156 27.42 -6.15 -13.50
CA LYS A 156 28.64 -6.32 -12.69
C LYS A 156 29.52 -7.42 -13.29
N ALA A 157 28.93 -8.57 -13.59
CA ALA A 157 29.65 -9.72 -14.14
C ALA A 157 30.30 -9.36 -15.51
N GLU A 158 29.57 -8.72 -16.40
CA GLU A 158 30.10 -8.26 -17.68
C GLU A 158 31.28 -7.29 -17.51
N ALA A 159 31.10 -6.26 -16.65
CA ALA A 159 32.13 -5.26 -16.39
C ALA A 159 33.41 -5.85 -15.78
N GLN A 160 33.29 -6.88 -14.96
CA GLN A 160 34.40 -7.56 -14.28
C GLN A 160 34.89 -8.82 -15.02
N ARG A 161 34.28 -9.18 -16.14
CA ARG A 161 34.54 -10.40 -16.91
C ARG A 161 34.36 -11.68 -16.08
N LEU A 162 33.31 -11.68 -15.25
CA LEU A 162 32.91 -12.82 -14.43
C LEU A 162 31.81 -13.60 -15.14
N GLU A 163 31.72 -14.88 -14.85
CA GLU A 163 30.63 -15.74 -15.31
C GLU A 163 29.53 -15.81 -14.24
N LEU A 164 28.27 -15.60 -14.66
CA LEU A 164 27.11 -15.82 -13.80
C LEU A 164 26.79 -17.31 -13.80
N MET A 165 26.72 -17.88 -12.59
CA MET A 165 26.39 -19.28 -12.36
C MET A 165 25.17 -19.37 -11.46
N ASP A 166 24.30 -20.32 -11.74
CA ASP A 166 23.14 -20.65 -10.90
C ASP A 166 23.46 -21.84 -9.99
N THR A 167 24.57 -21.74 -9.26
CA THR A 167 25.03 -22.80 -8.34
C THR A 167 25.57 -22.21 -7.04
N PRO A 168 25.43 -22.92 -5.90
CA PRO A 168 26.01 -22.50 -4.64
C PRO A 168 27.54 -22.59 -4.58
N GLU A 169 28.20 -23.11 -5.60
CA GLU A 169 29.66 -23.30 -5.69
C GLU A 169 30.38 -22.11 -6.31
N ALA A 170 29.63 -21.00 -6.55
CA ALA A 170 30.20 -19.75 -7.04
C ALA A 170 31.11 -19.08 -6.00
N ASP A 171 32.13 -18.33 -6.44
CA ASP A 171 33.05 -17.61 -5.56
C ASP A 171 32.32 -16.48 -4.77
N GLU A 172 31.28 -15.88 -5.38
CA GLU A 172 30.38 -14.92 -4.72
C GLU A 172 28.94 -15.41 -4.88
N VAL A 173 28.22 -15.56 -3.77
CA VAL A 173 26.82 -16.02 -3.74
C VAL A 173 25.93 -14.92 -3.19
N TYR A 174 24.87 -14.56 -3.92
CA TYR A 174 23.84 -13.62 -3.49
C TYR A 174 22.53 -14.38 -3.29
N THR A 175 22.02 -14.38 -2.07
CA THR A 175 20.75 -15.02 -1.70
C THR A 175 19.71 -13.98 -1.38
N TYR A 176 18.45 -14.28 -1.69
CA TYR A 176 17.29 -13.48 -1.25
C TYR A 176 16.71 -14.15 0.00
N GLU A 177 16.47 -13.37 1.03
CA GLU A 177 15.60 -13.74 2.15
C GLU A 177 14.22 -13.09 1.99
#